data_fa046f07a50a7fc2ce973d6b064cc093
#
_entry.id   fa046f07a50a7fc2ce973d6b064cc093
#
_cell.length_a   1.000
_cell.length_b   1.000
_cell.length_c   1.000
_cell.angle_alpha   90.00
_cell.angle_beta   90.00
_cell.angle_gamma   90.00
#
_symmetry.space_group_name_H-M   'P 1'
#
loop_
_entity.id
_entity.type
_entity.pdbx_description
1 polymer ?
#
loop_
_entity_poly.entity_id
_entity_poly.type
_entity_poly.pdbx_seq_one_letter_code
_entity_poly.pdbx_strand_id
1 'polypeptide(L)'
;NMKNDIQRFFLSTTWDDNYSDLSIPIYVQIIFEGVTQKGNESIYNCQALFSNGGDLRYFDKSVQFYYNSGNSLYYDPVLFEPLTGFLAYYAHLILAGEIDTYEFNGGNGSFELARDIALRGSSSEYRKGWGSRTTLVDNLNRNIGLRKARLAWYIAIDLFKDGDMDGVIEELNTMLDGLAQSYRELGRDNYTQYFMKVNSDKIAKMLSMLGQKEFLKDMKELDPDRRDIYQSALSSISG
;
A
#
# COMPACT_ATOMS: atom_id res chain seq x y z
N ASN A 1 -1.26 27.73 -0.82
CA ASN A 1 -1.10 27.03 -2.08
C ASN A 1 -1.40 25.54 -1.87
N MET A 2 -1.89 24.86 -2.90
CA MET A 2 -2.37 23.48 -2.84
C MET A 2 -1.41 22.52 -2.12
N LYS A 3 -0.11 22.58 -2.37
CA LYS A 3 0.88 21.72 -1.70
C LYS A 3 0.83 21.88 -0.17
N ASN A 4 0.85 23.10 0.32
CA ASN A 4 0.83 23.37 1.76
C ASN A 4 -0.53 22.99 2.39
N ASP A 5 -1.61 23.17 1.64
CA ASP A 5 -2.96 22.84 2.11
C ASP A 5 -3.15 21.33 2.20
N ILE A 6 -2.64 20.56 1.22
CA ILE A 6 -2.61 19.09 1.26
C ILE A 6 -1.73 18.59 2.42
N GLN A 7 -0.54 19.18 2.61
CA GLN A 7 0.33 18.80 3.72
C GLN A 7 -0.35 19.05 5.08
N ARG A 8 -0.97 20.22 5.25
CA ARG A 8 -1.73 20.53 6.46
C ARG A 8 -2.89 19.57 6.67
N PHE A 9 -3.62 19.22 5.60
CA PHE A 9 -4.72 18.25 5.63
C PHE A 9 -4.27 16.91 6.23
N PHE A 10 -3.16 16.34 5.75
CA PHE A 10 -2.66 15.07 6.30
C PHE A 10 -2.20 15.19 7.76
N LEU A 11 -1.59 16.31 8.15
CA LEU A 11 -1.07 16.51 9.50
C LEU A 11 -2.15 16.87 10.54
N SER A 12 -3.27 17.47 10.10
CA SER A 12 -4.34 17.90 11.01
C SER A 12 -5.50 16.93 11.11
N THR A 13 -5.54 15.88 10.29
CA THR A 13 -6.60 14.87 10.30
C THR A 13 -6.20 13.71 11.20
N THR A 14 -7.06 13.35 12.16
CA THR A 14 -6.92 12.08 12.89
C THR A 14 -7.47 10.96 12.02
N TRP A 15 -6.62 10.05 11.63
CA TRP A 15 -6.96 8.98 10.68
C TRP A 15 -7.53 7.75 11.35
N ASP A 16 -7.04 7.42 12.56
CA ASP A 16 -7.55 6.34 13.41
C ASP A 16 -7.13 6.63 14.86
N ASP A 17 -8.09 6.66 15.78
CA ASP A 17 -7.85 6.95 17.18
C ASP A 17 -7.06 5.85 17.90
N ASN A 18 -7.22 4.59 17.46
CA ASN A 18 -6.54 3.44 18.06
C ASN A 18 -5.06 3.34 17.67
N TYR A 19 -4.66 4.01 16.59
CA TYR A 19 -3.30 3.99 16.02
C TYR A 19 -2.71 5.40 15.92
N SER A 20 -3.16 6.32 16.78
CA SER A 20 -2.75 7.73 16.76
C SER A 20 -1.26 7.96 17.07
N ASP A 21 -0.59 6.99 17.65
CA ASP A 21 0.85 6.97 17.96
C ASP A 21 1.71 6.50 16.78
N LEU A 22 1.10 5.91 15.74
CA LEU A 22 1.83 5.52 14.53
C LEU A 22 2.21 6.75 13.70
N SER A 23 3.49 6.90 13.43
CA SER A 23 4.01 7.91 12.50
C SER A 23 4.24 7.27 11.12
N ILE A 24 3.27 7.42 10.23
CA ILE A 24 3.28 6.82 8.90
C ILE A 24 3.69 7.87 7.87
N PRO A 25 4.81 7.69 7.16
CA PRO A 25 5.17 8.60 6.07
C PRO A 25 4.22 8.42 4.89
N ILE A 26 3.76 9.53 4.33
CA ILE A 26 2.99 9.53 3.10
C ILE A 26 3.63 10.46 2.06
N TYR A 27 3.98 9.92 0.92
CA TYR A 27 4.51 10.65 -0.23
C TYR A 27 3.41 10.79 -1.26
N VAL A 28 3.13 12.03 -1.68
CA VAL A 28 2.08 12.35 -2.63
C VAL A 28 2.67 13.12 -3.79
N GLN A 29 2.45 12.65 -5.01
CA GLN A 29 2.75 13.36 -6.24
C GLN A 29 1.48 13.51 -7.06
N ILE A 30 1.09 14.74 -7.38
CA ILE A 30 -0.05 15.06 -8.24
C ILE A 30 0.49 15.63 -9.55
N ILE A 31 0.08 15.02 -10.66
CA ILE A 31 0.48 15.39 -12.01
C ILE A 31 -0.74 16.01 -12.69
N PHE A 32 -0.67 17.33 -12.95
CA PHE A 32 -1.76 18.06 -13.60
C PHE A 32 -1.72 17.81 -15.11
N GLU A 33 -2.84 17.34 -15.66
CA GLU A 33 -2.99 17.08 -17.09
C GLU A 33 -3.77 18.20 -17.79
N GLY A 34 -4.68 18.86 -17.07
CA GLY A 34 -5.49 19.94 -17.62
C GLY A 34 -6.40 20.57 -16.59
N VAL A 35 -6.95 21.71 -16.97
CA VAL A 35 -7.96 22.44 -16.20
C VAL A 35 -9.15 22.78 -17.10
N THR A 36 -10.35 22.63 -16.57
CA THR A 36 -11.60 23.00 -17.23
C THR A 36 -12.35 23.99 -16.36
N GLN A 37 -12.88 25.06 -16.93
CA GLN A 37 -13.72 26.01 -16.21
C GLN A 37 -15.18 25.55 -16.22
N LYS A 38 -15.83 25.51 -15.04
CA LYS A 38 -17.25 25.27 -14.86
C LYS A 38 -17.83 26.41 -14.01
N GLY A 39 -18.38 27.42 -14.65
CA GLY A 39 -18.77 28.64 -13.95
C GLY A 39 -17.54 29.36 -13.37
N ASN A 40 -17.55 29.58 -12.05
CA ASN A 40 -16.45 30.21 -11.32
C ASN A 40 -15.44 29.19 -10.76
N GLU A 41 -15.61 27.90 -11.01
CA GLU A 41 -14.75 26.85 -10.48
C GLU A 41 -13.76 26.35 -11.53
N SER A 42 -12.52 26.15 -11.10
CA SER A 42 -11.48 25.48 -11.87
C SER A 42 -11.47 23.98 -11.50
N ILE A 43 -11.81 23.13 -12.46
CA ILE A 43 -11.80 21.68 -12.31
C ILE A 43 -10.48 21.15 -12.88
N TYR A 44 -9.68 20.55 -12.05
CA TYR A 44 -8.40 19.96 -12.40
C TYR A 44 -8.57 18.49 -12.77
N ASN A 45 -7.92 18.08 -13.86
CA ASN A 45 -7.74 16.68 -14.25
C ASN A 45 -6.29 16.31 -13.95
N CYS A 46 -6.11 15.26 -13.17
CA CYS A 46 -4.80 14.87 -12.65
C CYS A 46 -4.62 13.35 -12.69
N GLN A 47 -3.35 12.96 -12.66
CA GLN A 47 -2.89 11.66 -12.19
C GLN A 47 -2.24 11.85 -10.82
N ALA A 48 -2.12 10.78 -10.04
CA ALA A 48 -1.45 10.86 -8.76
C ALA A 48 -0.71 9.58 -8.40
N LEU A 49 0.33 9.75 -7.57
CA LEU A 49 1.08 8.67 -6.98
C LEU A 49 1.08 8.85 -5.46
N PHE A 50 0.74 7.79 -4.74
CA PHE A 50 0.81 7.71 -3.29
C PHE A 50 1.74 6.58 -2.87
N SER A 51 2.56 6.79 -1.84
CA SER A 51 3.47 5.78 -1.31
C SER A 51 3.79 6.02 0.15
N ASN A 52 4.06 4.95 0.91
CA ASN A 52 4.66 5.03 2.25
C ASN A 52 6.19 5.16 2.21
N GLY A 53 6.81 5.22 1.02
CA GLY A 53 8.26 5.18 0.85
C GLY A 53 8.88 3.77 0.91
N GLY A 54 8.07 2.75 1.17
CA GLY A 54 8.43 1.34 1.24
C GLY A 54 7.70 0.50 0.19
N ASP A 55 6.98 -0.50 0.67
CA ASP A 55 6.32 -1.52 -0.14
C ASP A 55 4.85 -1.22 -0.50
N LEU A 56 4.33 -0.07 -0.08
CA LEU A 56 3.01 0.42 -0.50
C LEU A 56 3.18 1.54 -1.52
N ARG A 57 2.62 1.31 -2.72
CA ARG A 57 2.66 2.28 -3.82
C ARG A 57 1.40 2.14 -4.67
N TYR A 58 0.68 3.25 -4.82
CA TYR A 58 -0.57 3.33 -5.58
C TYR A 58 -0.47 4.41 -6.64
N PHE A 59 -0.63 4.05 -7.90
CA PHE A 59 -0.70 5.00 -9.01
C PHE A 59 -2.15 5.13 -9.48
N ASP A 60 -2.67 6.35 -9.41
CA ASP A 60 -3.99 6.71 -9.90
C ASP A 60 -3.88 7.40 -11.26
N LYS A 61 -4.53 6.83 -12.25
CA LYS A 61 -4.46 7.32 -13.64
C LYS A 61 -5.38 8.50 -13.91
N SER A 62 -6.36 8.79 -13.04
CA SER A 62 -7.40 9.75 -13.38
C SER A 62 -8.20 10.20 -12.17
N VAL A 63 -8.01 11.43 -11.76
CA VAL A 63 -8.82 12.11 -10.77
C VAL A 63 -9.29 13.46 -11.28
N GLN A 64 -10.51 13.83 -10.89
CA GLN A 64 -11.07 15.16 -11.11
C GLN A 64 -11.47 15.77 -9.77
N PHE A 65 -11.07 17.01 -9.56
CA PHE A 65 -11.49 17.80 -8.39
C PHE A 65 -11.43 19.28 -8.70
N TYR A 66 -12.18 20.07 -7.94
CA TYR A 66 -12.01 21.50 -7.88
C TYR A 66 -11.11 21.89 -6.70
N TYR A 67 -10.42 23.03 -6.84
CA TYR A 67 -9.60 23.56 -5.77
C TYR A 67 -9.59 25.10 -5.86
N ASN A 68 -9.91 25.73 -4.73
CA ASN A 68 -9.82 27.17 -4.56
C ASN A 68 -8.75 27.49 -3.52
N SER A 69 -7.76 28.28 -3.90
CA SER A 69 -6.70 28.71 -2.98
C SER A 69 -7.29 29.54 -1.83
N GLY A 70 -6.88 29.19 -0.61
CA GLY A 70 -7.32 29.87 0.61
C GLY A 70 -8.45 29.14 1.37
N ASN A 71 -9.09 28.14 0.78
CA ASN A 71 -9.99 27.28 1.51
C ASN A 71 -9.20 26.23 2.31
N SER A 72 -9.59 26.02 3.58
CA SER A 72 -9.05 24.92 4.37
C SER A 72 -9.59 23.59 3.84
N LEU A 73 -8.70 22.64 3.60
CA LEU A 73 -9.09 21.28 3.31
C LEU A 73 -9.48 20.60 4.63
N TYR A 74 -10.68 20.00 4.65
CA TYR A 74 -11.22 19.29 5.80
C TYR A 74 -11.83 17.97 5.34
N TYR A 75 -11.54 16.88 6.04
CA TYR A 75 -12.18 15.60 5.79
C TYR A 75 -13.47 15.47 6.60
N ASP A 76 -14.57 15.32 5.90
CA ASP A 76 -15.86 15.02 6.49
C ASP A 76 -16.21 13.54 6.17
N PRO A 77 -16.41 12.67 7.18
CA PRO A 77 -16.74 11.27 6.92
C PRO A 77 -18.13 11.06 6.31
N VAL A 78 -19.00 12.09 6.32
CA VAL A 78 -20.36 12.02 5.80
C VAL A 78 -20.48 12.70 4.44
N LEU A 79 -19.94 13.91 4.31
CA LEU A 79 -20.02 14.70 3.08
C LEU A 79 -18.82 14.40 2.17
N PHE A 80 -19.14 14.01 0.94
CA PHE A 80 -18.10 13.75 -0.05
C PHE A 80 -17.64 15.06 -0.71
N GLU A 81 -16.37 15.36 -0.55
CA GLU A 81 -15.64 16.41 -1.25
C GLU A 81 -14.62 15.79 -2.20
N PRO A 82 -14.53 16.21 -3.48
CA PRO A 82 -13.71 15.49 -4.47
C PRO A 82 -12.23 15.40 -4.13
N LEU A 83 -11.60 16.50 -3.69
CA LEU A 83 -10.18 16.50 -3.35
C LEU A 83 -9.90 15.82 -2.02
N THR A 84 -10.61 16.22 -0.96
CA THR A 84 -10.38 15.65 0.38
C THR A 84 -10.79 14.18 0.46
N GLY A 85 -11.87 13.79 -0.23
CA GLY A 85 -12.24 12.38 -0.37
C GLY A 85 -11.18 11.56 -1.11
N PHE A 86 -10.58 12.14 -2.17
CA PHE A 86 -9.49 11.51 -2.90
C PHE A 86 -8.23 11.30 -2.04
N LEU A 87 -7.83 12.33 -1.30
CA LEU A 87 -6.69 12.26 -0.39
C LEU A 87 -6.95 11.27 0.76
N ALA A 88 -8.15 11.33 1.36
CA ALA A 88 -8.55 10.43 2.45
C ALA A 88 -8.61 8.96 2.01
N TYR A 89 -9.10 8.69 0.79
CA TYR A 89 -9.11 7.35 0.24
C TYR A 89 -7.71 6.72 0.25
N TYR A 90 -6.69 7.42 -0.26
CA TYR A 90 -5.32 6.90 -0.28
C TYR A 90 -4.65 6.91 1.09
N ALA A 91 -4.99 7.86 1.97
CA ALA A 91 -4.56 7.81 3.37
C ALA A 91 -5.02 6.52 4.04
N HIS A 92 -6.30 6.15 3.90
CA HIS A 92 -6.84 4.91 4.46
C HIS A 92 -6.24 3.65 3.81
N LEU A 93 -5.92 3.65 2.51
CA LEU A 93 -5.23 2.51 1.90
C LEU A 93 -3.82 2.30 2.45
N ILE A 94 -3.07 3.39 2.66
CA ILE A 94 -1.73 3.31 3.25
C ILE A 94 -1.85 2.90 4.71
N LEU A 95 -2.73 3.53 5.48
CA LEU A 95 -2.97 3.21 6.87
C LEU A 95 -3.36 1.73 7.06
N ALA A 96 -4.29 1.23 6.25
CA ALA A 96 -4.70 -0.17 6.29
C ALA A 96 -3.51 -1.13 6.08
N GLY A 97 -2.69 -0.84 5.07
CA GLY A 97 -1.51 -1.66 4.81
C GLY A 97 -0.45 -1.55 5.90
N GLU A 98 -0.29 -0.41 6.57
CA GLU A 98 0.63 -0.27 7.70
C GLU A 98 0.12 -0.99 8.94
N ILE A 99 -1.15 -0.85 9.29
CA ILE A 99 -1.75 -1.57 10.44
C ILE A 99 -1.63 -3.08 10.25
N ASP A 100 -1.77 -3.59 9.04
CA ASP A 100 -1.59 -5.01 8.72
C ASP A 100 -0.19 -5.54 9.03
N THR A 101 0.81 -4.68 9.22
CA THR A 101 2.15 -5.12 9.64
C THR A 101 2.33 -5.26 11.15
N TYR A 102 1.33 -4.88 11.92
CA TYR A 102 1.27 -5.02 13.38
C TYR A 102 0.27 -6.07 13.84
N GLU A 103 -0.85 -6.19 13.13
CA GLU A 103 -1.93 -7.11 13.47
C GLU A 103 -2.53 -7.72 12.20
N PHE A 104 -2.72 -9.04 12.20
CA PHE A 104 -3.32 -9.74 11.06
C PHE A 104 -4.74 -9.24 10.80
N ASN A 105 -4.97 -8.73 9.59
CA ASN A 105 -6.23 -8.09 9.19
C ASN A 105 -6.61 -6.82 10.00
N GLY A 106 -5.66 -6.23 10.72
CA GLY A 106 -5.89 -5.00 11.49
C GLY A 106 -6.34 -3.82 10.63
N GLY A 107 -5.92 -3.79 9.36
CA GLY A 107 -6.31 -2.77 8.39
C GLY A 107 -7.75 -2.83 7.87
N ASN A 108 -8.58 -3.82 8.27
CA ASN A 108 -9.95 -3.99 7.74
C ASN A 108 -10.79 -2.72 7.88
N GLY A 109 -10.78 -2.07 9.04
CA GLY A 109 -11.55 -0.84 9.25
C GLY A 109 -11.17 0.28 8.29
N SER A 110 -9.87 0.47 8.05
CA SER A 110 -9.39 1.47 7.09
C SER A 110 -9.72 1.10 5.65
N PHE A 111 -9.68 -0.20 5.26
CA PHE A 111 -10.17 -0.63 3.95
C PHE A 111 -11.67 -0.38 3.76
N GLU A 112 -12.48 -0.60 4.79
CA GLU A 112 -13.92 -0.30 4.76
C GLU A 112 -14.17 1.20 4.56
N LEU A 113 -13.47 2.06 5.30
CA LEU A 113 -13.56 3.52 5.12
C LEU A 113 -13.14 3.96 3.72
N ALA A 114 -12.04 3.43 3.19
CA ALA A 114 -11.61 3.70 1.82
C ALA A 114 -12.68 3.26 0.80
N ARG A 115 -13.28 2.09 1.00
CA ARG A 115 -14.35 1.58 0.14
C ARG A 115 -15.59 2.47 0.16
N ASP A 116 -16.00 2.94 1.33
CA ASP A 116 -17.13 3.86 1.48
C ASP A 116 -16.88 5.19 0.77
N ILE A 117 -15.68 5.74 0.89
CA ILE A 117 -15.28 6.94 0.15
C ILE A 117 -15.38 6.68 -1.36
N ALA A 118 -14.89 5.54 -1.84
CA ALA A 118 -14.92 5.20 -3.26
C ALA A 118 -16.36 5.07 -3.80
N LEU A 119 -17.27 4.51 -3.03
CA LEU A 119 -18.68 4.40 -3.40
C LEU A 119 -19.36 5.78 -3.48
N ARG A 120 -19.08 6.67 -2.51
CA ARG A 120 -19.60 8.06 -2.55
C ARG A 120 -19.03 8.83 -3.74
N GLY A 121 -17.73 8.69 -3.99
CA GLY A 121 -17.08 9.29 -5.15
C GLY A 121 -17.69 8.82 -6.48
N SER A 122 -18.00 7.53 -6.59
CA SER A 122 -18.66 6.94 -7.76
C SER A 122 -20.06 7.50 -8.01
N SER A 123 -20.74 7.94 -6.96
CA SER A 123 -22.09 8.53 -7.03
C SER A 123 -22.08 10.05 -7.17
N SER A 124 -20.91 10.70 -7.13
CA SER A 124 -20.77 12.14 -7.24
C SER A 124 -20.71 12.64 -8.68
N GLU A 125 -20.78 13.96 -8.87
CA GLU A 125 -20.51 14.60 -10.17
C GLU A 125 -19.05 14.38 -10.63
N TYR A 126 -18.11 14.15 -9.70
CA TYR A 126 -16.70 13.92 -9.92
C TYR A 126 -16.34 12.42 -9.96
N ARG A 127 -17.21 11.62 -10.57
CA ARG A 127 -17.14 10.14 -10.58
C ARG A 127 -15.98 9.53 -11.35
N LYS A 128 -15.19 10.33 -12.09
CA LYS A 128 -14.09 9.84 -12.90
C LYS A 128 -13.04 9.12 -12.04
N GLY A 129 -12.70 7.87 -12.40
CA GLY A 129 -11.71 7.03 -11.72
C GLY A 129 -12.22 6.29 -10.49
N TRP A 130 -13.38 6.64 -9.90
CA TRP A 130 -13.84 6.04 -8.65
C TRP A 130 -14.22 4.56 -8.77
N GLY A 131 -14.73 4.12 -9.91
CA GLY A 131 -14.95 2.69 -10.15
C GLY A 131 -13.67 1.86 -10.09
N SER A 132 -12.56 2.39 -10.62
CA SER A 132 -11.25 1.74 -10.50
C SER A 132 -10.74 1.71 -9.05
N ARG A 133 -11.01 2.77 -8.26
CA ARG A 133 -10.66 2.82 -6.84
C ARG A 133 -11.47 1.83 -6.01
N THR A 134 -12.76 1.64 -6.32
CA THR A 134 -13.58 0.59 -5.70
C THR A 134 -12.97 -0.79 -5.95
N THR A 135 -12.61 -1.07 -7.20
CA THR A 135 -11.93 -2.34 -7.56
C THR A 135 -10.58 -2.48 -6.85
N LEU A 136 -9.81 -1.41 -6.72
CA LEU A 136 -8.52 -1.42 -6.05
C LEU A 136 -8.66 -1.80 -4.58
N VAL A 137 -9.51 -1.11 -3.83
CA VAL A 137 -9.68 -1.39 -2.39
C VAL A 137 -10.22 -2.79 -2.15
N ASP A 138 -11.17 -3.26 -2.97
CA ASP A 138 -11.71 -4.62 -2.88
C ASP A 138 -10.62 -5.68 -3.15
N ASN A 139 -9.72 -5.43 -4.11
CA ASN A 139 -8.62 -6.34 -4.42
C ASN A 139 -7.57 -6.36 -3.28
N LEU A 140 -7.21 -5.21 -2.73
CA LEU A 140 -6.25 -5.13 -1.62
C LEU A 140 -6.80 -5.83 -0.37
N ASN A 141 -8.05 -5.53 0.01
CA ASN A 141 -8.68 -6.13 1.19
C ASN A 141 -8.80 -7.66 1.07
N ARG A 142 -9.13 -8.16 -0.12
CA ARG A 142 -9.29 -9.58 -0.41
C ARG A 142 -7.97 -10.35 -0.54
N ASN A 143 -6.84 -9.68 -0.75
CA ASN A 143 -5.53 -10.34 -0.90
C ASN A 143 -4.95 -10.74 0.46
N ILE A 144 -5.62 -11.69 1.11
CA ILE A 144 -5.24 -12.20 2.45
C ILE A 144 -3.83 -12.79 2.44
N GLY A 145 -3.44 -13.43 1.33
CA GLY A 145 -2.09 -13.97 1.17
C GLY A 145 -1.00 -12.91 1.26
N LEU A 146 -1.14 -11.78 0.54
CA LEU A 146 -0.19 -10.67 0.63
C LEU A 146 -0.18 -10.01 2.01
N ARG A 147 -1.36 -9.80 2.61
CA ARG A 147 -1.48 -9.20 3.95
C ARG A 147 -0.75 -10.06 4.99
N LYS A 148 -0.96 -11.38 4.95
CA LYS A 148 -0.24 -12.36 5.78
C LYS A 148 1.28 -12.33 5.52
N ALA A 149 1.69 -12.32 4.26
CA ALA A 149 3.11 -12.31 3.90
C ALA A 149 3.83 -11.02 4.37
N ARG A 150 3.16 -9.87 4.28
CA ARG A 150 3.72 -8.60 4.78
C ARG A 150 3.90 -8.63 6.29
N LEU A 151 2.89 -9.02 7.04
CA LEU A 151 2.98 -9.15 8.50
C LEU A 151 4.14 -10.06 8.91
N ALA A 152 4.18 -11.28 8.37
CA ALA A 152 5.23 -12.24 8.66
C ALA A 152 6.64 -11.71 8.31
N TRP A 153 6.78 -11.00 7.18
CA TRP A 153 8.04 -10.38 6.80
C TRP A 153 8.52 -9.33 7.81
N TYR A 154 7.64 -8.45 8.27
CA TYR A 154 8.01 -7.41 9.24
C TYR A 154 8.31 -8.01 10.62
N ILE A 155 7.55 -9.03 11.06
CA ILE A 155 7.87 -9.78 12.29
C ILE A 155 9.24 -10.46 12.17
N ALA A 156 9.53 -11.10 11.03
CA ALA A 156 10.83 -11.75 10.80
C ALA A 156 12.00 -10.75 10.90
N ILE A 157 11.83 -9.52 10.39
CA ILE A 157 12.85 -8.45 10.52
C ILE A 157 13.10 -8.10 11.98
N ASP A 158 12.07 -8.00 12.81
CA ASP A 158 12.21 -7.62 14.21
C ASP A 158 12.80 -8.77 15.02
N LEU A 159 12.33 -10.01 14.85
CA LEU A 159 12.92 -11.20 15.46
C LEU A 159 14.40 -11.37 15.08
N PHE A 160 14.76 -11.05 13.84
CA PHE A 160 16.17 -11.10 13.40
C PHE A 160 17.07 -10.10 14.18
N LYS A 161 16.55 -8.90 14.45
CA LYS A 161 17.26 -7.90 15.27
C LYS A 161 17.42 -8.37 16.71
N ASP A 162 16.42 -9.07 17.23
CA ASP A 162 16.38 -9.59 18.60
C ASP A 162 17.18 -10.89 18.77
N GLY A 163 17.64 -11.50 17.66
CA GLY A 163 18.45 -12.72 17.66
C GLY A 163 17.67 -14.02 17.77
N ASP A 164 16.34 -14.00 17.64
CA ASP A 164 15.48 -15.18 17.62
C ASP A 164 15.44 -15.81 16.22
N MET A 165 16.46 -16.60 15.88
CA MET A 165 16.59 -17.18 14.55
C MET A 165 15.55 -18.27 14.24
N ASP A 166 15.08 -19.00 15.24
CA ASP A 166 14.03 -20.02 15.07
C ASP A 166 12.71 -19.33 14.72
N GLY A 167 12.33 -18.27 15.43
CA GLY A 167 11.17 -17.46 15.12
C GLY A 167 11.26 -16.80 13.73
N VAL A 168 12.44 -16.34 13.33
CA VAL A 168 12.66 -15.79 11.96
C VAL A 168 12.33 -16.84 10.90
N ILE A 169 12.79 -18.09 11.07
CA ILE A 169 12.55 -19.15 10.09
C ILE A 169 11.05 -19.47 10.00
N GLU A 170 10.36 -19.49 11.13
CA GLU A 170 8.91 -19.70 11.20
C GLU A 170 8.13 -18.63 10.46
N GLU A 171 8.49 -17.37 10.69
CA GLU A 171 7.85 -16.23 10.01
C GLU A 171 8.19 -16.16 8.51
N LEU A 172 9.41 -16.50 8.11
CA LEU A 172 9.77 -16.60 6.69
C LEU A 172 8.98 -17.70 5.97
N ASN A 173 8.73 -18.83 6.63
CA ASN A 173 7.85 -19.87 6.09
C ASN A 173 6.41 -19.36 5.95
N THR A 174 5.90 -18.63 6.95
CA THR A 174 4.58 -17.99 6.92
C THR A 174 4.47 -16.96 5.79
N MET A 175 5.54 -16.19 5.54
CA MET A 175 5.63 -15.27 4.41
C MET A 175 5.53 -16.00 3.06
N LEU A 176 6.29 -17.08 2.87
CA LEU A 176 6.25 -17.89 1.65
C LEU A 176 4.86 -18.48 1.38
N ASP A 177 4.23 -19.05 2.43
CA ASP A 177 2.85 -19.55 2.36
C ASP A 177 1.86 -18.48 1.92
N GLY A 178 2.01 -17.26 2.48
CA GLY A 178 1.18 -16.12 2.12
C GLY A 178 1.38 -15.70 0.66
N LEU A 179 2.62 -15.61 0.18
CA LEU A 179 2.92 -15.30 -1.23
C LEU A 179 2.35 -16.38 -2.17
N ALA A 180 2.52 -17.66 -1.83
CA ALA A 180 1.95 -18.76 -2.59
C ALA A 180 0.41 -18.74 -2.59
N GLN A 181 -0.23 -18.39 -1.46
CA GLN A 181 -1.67 -18.18 -1.37
C GLN A 181 -2.13 -17.05 -2.30
N SER A 182 -1.50 -15.88 -2.22
CA SER A 182 -1.81 -14.75 -3.10
C SER A 182 -1.74 -15.15 -4.58
N TYR A 183 -0.69 -15.86 -4.96
CA TYR A 183 -0.52 -16.34 -6.34
C TYR A 183 -1.62 -17.32 -6.77
N ARG A 184 -2.00 -18.27 -5.91
CA ARG A 184 -3.07 -19.24 -6.21
C ARG A 184 -4.44 -18.57 -6.37
N GLU A 185 -4.74 -17.58 -5.53
CA GLU A 185 -6.06 -16.95 -5.47
C GLU A 185 -6.24 -15.82 -6.49
N LEU A 186 -5.19 -15.05 -6.76
CA LEU A 186 -5.25 -13.83 -7.57
C LEU A 186 -4.30 -13.85 -8.79
N GLY A 187 -3.47 -14.88 -8.94
CA GLY A 187 -2.44 -14.93 -9.96
C GLY A 187 -1.33 -13.90 -9.71
N ARG A 188 -0.79 -13.34 -10.79
CA ARG A 188 0.23 -12.27 -10.69
C ARG A 188 -0.43 -10.92 -10.50
N ASP A 189 -0.73 -10.57 -9.27
CA ASP A 189 -1.20 -9.23 -8.97
C ASP A 189 -0.03 -8.23 -8.78
N ASN A 190 -0.28 -6.97 -9.13
CA ASN A 190 0.74 -5.93 -9.14
C ASN A 190 1.26 -5.58 -7.74
N TYR A 191 0.47 -5.74 -6.70
CA TYR A 191 0.83 -5.33 -5.34
C TYR A 191 1.72 -6.36 -4.68
N THR A 192 1.43 -7.66 -4.86
CA THR A 192 2.31 -8.75 -4.45
C THR A 192 3.64 -8.69 -5.22
N GLN A 193 3.61 -8.39 -6.53
CA GLN A 193 4.83 -8.19 -7.33
C GLN A 193 5.65 -6.99 -6.83
N TYR A 194 4.98 -5.92 -6.40
CA TYR A 194 5.67 -4.74 -5.88
C TYR A 194 6.29 -5.01 -4.51
N PHE A 195 5.61 -5.72 -3.60
CA PHE A 195 6.16 -6.18 -2.33
C PHE A 195 7.45 -6.99 -2.55
N MET A 196 7.41 -7.99 -3.42
CA MET A 196 8.59 -8.79 -3.75
C MET A 196 9.71 -7.95 -4.37
N LYS A 197 9.37 -7.03 -5.29
CA LYS A 197 10.34 -6.12 -5.92
C LYS A 197 11.12 -5.28 -4.90
N VAL A 198 10.43 -4.78 -3.89
CA VAL A 198 11.05 -3.90 -2.88
C VAL A 198 11.88 -4.69 -1.88
N ASN A 199 11.50 -5.95 -1.60
CA ASN A 199 12.08 -6.74 -0.52
C ASN A 199 13.02 -7.87 -0.99
N SER A 200 13.08 -8.18 -2.29
CA SER A 200 13.80 -9.35 -2.83
C SER A 200 15.26 -9.46 -2.34
N ASP A 201 16.02 -8.36 -2.39
CA ASP A 201 17.43 -8.37 -1.96
C ASP A 201 17.56 -8.66 -0.45
N LYS A 202 16.67 -8.07 0.36
CA LYS A 202 16.67 -8.28 1.81
C LYS A 202 16.24 -9.70 2.17
N ILE A 203 15.19 -10.22 1.51
CA ILE A 203 14.72 -11.60 1.68
C ILE A 203 15.82 -12.58 1.29
N ALA A 204 16.42 -12.42 0.11
CA ALA A 204 17.48 -13.30 -0.36
C ALA A 204 18.70 -13.29 0.56
N LYS A 205 19.10 -12.10 1.05
CA LYS A 205 20.20 -11.97 2.01
C LYS A 205 19.89 -12.67 3.33
N MET A 206 18.71 -12.48 3.90
CA MET A 206 18.29 -13.09 5.16
C MET A 206 18.25 -14.62 5.03
N LEU A 207 17.64 -15.15 3.97
CA LEU A 207 17.58 -16.58 3.68
C LEU A 207 18.98 -17.19 3.50
N SER A 208 19.88 -16.46 2.83
CA SER A 208 21.27 -16.90 2.67
C SER A 208 22.02 -16.97 4.01
N MET A 209 21.88 -15.93 4.85
CA MET A 209 22.51 -15.88 6.17
C MET A 209 22.02 -17.02 7.10
N LEU A 210 20.77 -17.41 6.95
CA LEU A 210 20.13 -18.50 7.71
C LEU A 210 20.35 -19.90 7.07
N GLY A 211 21.02 -19.97 5.93
CA GLY A 211 21.28 -21.22 5.22
C GLY A 211 20.04 -21.89 4.62
N GLN A 212 18.94 -21.11 4.40
CA GLN A 212 17.64 -21.61 3.97
C GLN A 212 17.58 -21.85 2.45
N LYS A 213 18.24 -22.92 1.99
CA LYS A 213 18.35 -23.25 0.56
C LYS A 213 17.00 -23.56 -0.09
N GLU A 214 16.11 -24.26 0.60
CA GLU A 214 14.79 -24.61 0.05
C GLU A 214 13.93 -23.35 -0.11
N PHE A 215 13.90 -22.47 0.86
CA PHE A 215 13.15 -21.20 0.75
C PHE A 215 13.66 -20.33 -0.39
N LEU A 216 14.97 -20.33 -0.66
CA LEU A 216 15.53 -19.62 -1.83
C LEU A 216 15.06 -20.25 -3.15
N LYS A 217 14.87 -21.56 -3.21
CA LYS A 217 14.28 -22.23 -4.39
C LYS A 217 12.82 -21.87 -4.57
N ASP A 218 12.04 -21.88 -3.48
CA ASP A 218 10.63 -21.49 -3.50
C ASP A 218 10.47 -20.04 -3.96
N MET A 219 11.32 -19.12 -3.47
CA MET A 219 11.30 -17.71 -3.92
C MET A 219 11.63 -17.58 -5.42
N LYS A 220 12.48 -18.40 -5.99
CA LYS A 220 12.74 -18.42 -7.45
C LYS A 220 11.52 -18.79 -8.29
N GLU A 221 10.63 -19.61 -7.73
CA GLU A 221 9.37 -20.02 -8.36
C GLU A 221 8.29 -18.93 -8.20
N LEU A 222 8.20 -18.35 -7.01
CA LEU A 222 7.19 -17.32 -6.67
C LEU A 222 7.51 -15.96 -7.31
N ASP A 223 8.79 -15.65 -7.48
CA ASP A 223 9.27 -14.36 -8.00
C ASP A 223 10.24 -14.55 -9.18
N PRO A 224 9.76 -15.07 -10.32
CA PRO A 224 10.59 -15.36 -11.48
C PRO A 224 11.28 -14.14 -12.10
N ASP A 225 10.74 -12.93 -11.90
CA ASP A 225 11.33 -11.70 -12.42
C ASP A 225 12.65 -11.32 -11.71
N ARG A 226 12.88 -11.84 -10.50
CA ARG A 226 14.08 -11.61 -9.69
C ARG A 226 14.82 -12.90 -9.34
N ARG A 227 14.63 -13.90 -10.18
CA ARG A 227 15.24 -15.24 -10.03
C ARG A 227 16.74 -15.21 -9.81
N ASP A 228 17.44 -14.30 -10.48
CA ASP A 228 18.91 -14.17 -10.41
C ASP A 228 19.37 -13.73 -9.02
N ILE A 229 18.60 -12.91 -8.31
CA ILE A 229 18.88 -12.48 -6.92
C ILE A 229 18.90 -13.71 -6.01
N TYR A 230 17.85 -14.53 -6.06
CA TYR A 230 17.75 -15.74 -5.24
C TYR A 230 18.74 -16.82 -5.66
N GLN A 231 19.06 -16.93 -6.95
CA GLN A 231 20.08 -17.85 -7.45
C GLN A 231 21.47 -17.48 -6.93
N SER A 232 21.82 -16.20 -6.94
CA SER A 232 23.09 -15.68 -6.42
C SER A 232 23.22 -15.96 -4.91
N ALA A 233 22.14 -15.72 -4.15
CA ALA A 233 22.09 -16.04 -2.74
C ALA A 233 22.24 -17.53 -2.46
N LEU A 234 21.61 -18.41 -3.26
CA LEU A 234 21.72 -19.85 -3.15
C LEU A 234 23.17 -20.34 -3.41
N SER A 235 23.82 -19.77 -4.41
CA SER A 235 25.22 -20.08 -4.74
C SER A 235 26.18 -19.70 -3.62
N SER A 236 25.90 -18.62 -2.89
CA SER A 236 26.74 -18.17 -1.77
C SER A 236 26.72 -19.11 -0.54
N ILE A 237 25.65 -19.90 -0.36
CA ILE A 237 25.55 -20.90 0.72
C ILE A 237 26.30 -22.20 0.36
N SER A 238 26.51 -22.45 -0.93
CA SER A 238 27.06 -23.74 -1.42
C SER A 238 28.58 -23.72 -1.60
N GLY A 239 29.21 -22.55 -1.43
CA GLY A 239 30.67 -22.35 -1.43
C GLY A 239 31.21 -22.25 -0.01
#